data_7ed579b8ef6c734a778b505afbf2d0b8
#
_entry.id   7ed579b8ef6c734a778b505afbf2d0b8
#
_cell.length_a   1.000
_cell.length_b   1.000
_cell.length_c   1.000
_cell.angle_alpha   90.00
_cell.angle_beta   90.00
_cell.angle_gamma   90.00
#
_symmetry.space_group_name_H-M   'P 1'
#
loop_
_entity.id
_entity.type
_entity.pdbx_description
1 polymer ?
#
loop_
_entity_poly.entity_id
_entity_poly.type
_entity_poly.pdbx_seq_one_letter_code
_entity_poly.pdbx_strand_id
1 'polypeptide(L)'
;PVASLERQALECLLQLPASLFGLGVETVSPAAFRVPMFSALFAAVSSLGGLDQYAELWRGAEDELGVKGRRAILLANKRWVELVGSNISPQLQSLVSALVVSPLPQDDPARLNDYARGMWGAMIRGDLSRQIAEMKARLQRCDPQDEQYQQIFTELMSLENSRRQFNQN
;
A
#
# COMPACT_ATOMS: atom_id res chain seq x y z
N PRO A 1 0.08 11.76 -13.90
CA PRO A 1 -0.77 12.04 -12.76
C PRO A 1 -1.18 10.80 -11.97
N VAL A 2 -2.35 10.18 -12.23
CA VAL A 2 -2.80 9.03 -11.43
C VAL A 2 -1.89 7.82 -11.61
N ALA A 3 -1.59 7.44 -12.85
CA ALA A 3 -0.71 6.31 -13.15
C ALA A 3 0.69 6.52 -12.58
N SER A 4 1.18 7.76 -12.56
CA SER A 4 2.47 8.12 -12.01
C SER A 4 2.49 7.93 -10.48
N LEU A 5 1.44 8.36 -9.78
CA LEU A 5 1.31 8.18 -8.33
C LEU A 5 1.27 6.69 -7.98
N GLU A 6 0.46 5.91 -8.70
CA GLU A 6 0.35 4.47 -8.46
C GLU A 6 1.69 3.75 -8.66
N ARG A 7 2.41 4.11 -9.73
CA ARG A 7 3.73 3.56 -9.99
C ARG A 7 4.71 3.90 -8.87
N GLN A 8 4.75 5.17 -8.46
CA GLN A 8 5.64 5.62 -7.39
C GLN A 8 5.32 4.95 -6.05
N ALA A 9 4.05 4.77 -5.74
CA ALA A 9 3.63 4.05 -4.54
C ALA A 9 4.15 2.60 -4.55
N LEU A 10 4.06 1.91 -5.69
CA LEU A 10 4.57 0.54 -5.82
C LEU A 10 6.10 0.47 -5.79
N GLU A 11 6.78 1.46 -6.37
CA GLU A 11 8.24 1.58 -6.23
C GLU A 11 8.64 1.67 -4.75
N CYS A 12 7.92 2.48 -3.98
CA CYS A 12 8.16 2.61 -2.54
C CYS A 12 7.84 1.31 -1.78
N LEU A 13 6.77 0.63 -2.13
CA LEU A 13 6.41 -0.65 -1.49
C LEU A 13 7.49 -1.71 -1.70
N LEU A 14 8.12 -1.73 -2.87
CA LEU A 14 9.15 -2.70 -3.20
C LEU A 14 10.54 -2.29 -2.72
N GLN A 15 10.87 -1.00 -2.76
CA GLN A 15 12.21 -0.52 -2.42
C GLN A 15 12.34 -0.01 -0.98
N LEU A 16 11.26 0.51 -0.40
CA LEU A 16 11.26 1.17 0.91
C LEU A 16 10.17 0.65 1.85
N PRO A 17 9.93 -0.67 1.91
CA PRO A 17 8.82 -1.19 2.74
C PRO A 17 8.97 -0.84 4.22
N ALA A 18 10.19 -0.73 4.74
CA ALA A 18 10.44 -0.39 6.14
C ALA A 18 9.90 1.01 6.51
N SER A 19 9.72 1.89 5.54
CA SER A 19 9.20 3.25 5.75
C SER A 19 7.67 3.32 5.83
N LEU A 20 6.95 2.23 5.55
CA LEU A 20 5.51 2.28 5.30
C LEU A 20 4.64 1.80 6.46
N PHE A 21 5.24 1.42 7.59
CA PHE A 21 4.48 0.93 8.73
C PHE A 21 3.70 2.05 9.42
N GLY A 22 2.52 1.70 9.94
CA GLY A 22 1.69 2.62 10.71
C GLY A 22 0.80 3.54 9.88
N LEU A 23 0.85 3.47 8.56
CA LEU A 23 0.03 4.30 7.67
C LEU A 23 -1.35 3.71 7.35
N GLY A 24 -1.48 2.38 7.46
CA GLY A 24 -2.69 1.69 7.04
C GLY A 24 -2.63 1.17 5.60
N VAL A 25 -1.43 0.87 5.09
CA VAL A 25 -1.27 0.28 3.74
C VAL A 25 -2.11 -1.00 3.62
N GLU A 26 -2.22 -1.77 4.68
CA GLU A 26 -2.99 -3.02 4.74
C GLU A 26 -4.49 -2.82 4.57
N THR A 27 -4.99 -1.60 4.74
CA THR A 27 -6.42 -1.29 4.55
C THR A 27 -6.76 -0.95 3.10
N VAL A 28 -5.74 -0.75 2.25
CA VAL A 28 -5.93 -0.37 0.86
C VAL A 28 -6.30 -1.62 0.05
N SER A 29 -7.37 -1.50 -0.74
CA SER A 29 -7.82 -2.54 -1.65
C SER A 29 -7.08 -2.44 -2.99
N PRO A 30 -6.87 -3.56 -3.72
CA PRO A 30 -6.38 -3.50 -5.10
C PRO A 30 -7.21 -2.60 -6.01
N ALA A 31 -8.48 -2.38 -5.70
CA ALA A 31 -9.36 -1.46 -6.45
C ALA A 31 -8.92 0.01 -6.36
N ALA A 32 -8.04 0.36 -5.44
CA ALA A 32 -7.44 1.69 -5.38
C ALA A 32 -6.51 1.99 -6.57
N PHE A 33 -6.03 0.94 -7.23
CA PHE A 33 -5.15 1.05 -8.40
C PHE A 33 -5.98 0.95 -9.68
N ARG A 34 -5.88 1.98 -10.52
CA ARG A 34 -6.63 2.05 -11.79
C ARG A 34 -5.91 1.34 -12.94
N VAL A 35 -4.58 1.28 -12.89
CA VAL A 35 -3.79 0.56 -13.89
C VAL A 35 -3.87 -0.93 -13.58
N PRO A 36 -4.40 -1.78 -14.50
CA PRO A 36 -4.64 -3.19 -14.20
C PRO A 36 -3.42 -3.96 -13.72
N MET A 37 -2.25 -3.72 -14.31
CA MET A 37 -1.01 -4.39 -13.90
C MET A 37 -0.58 -3.97 -12.48
N PHE A 38 -0.81 -2.72 -12.13
CA PHE A 38 -0.49 -2.23 -10.77
C PHE A 38 -1.45 -2.82 -9.74
N SER A 39 -2.74 -2.88 -10.08
CA SER A 39 -3.74 -3.53 -9.23
C SER A 39 -3.39 -5.00 -9.00
N ALA A 40 -3.02 -5.72 -10.07
CA ALA A 40 -2.64 -7.12 -10.00
C ALA A 40 -1.40 -7.34 -9.12
N LEU A 41 -0.39 -6.47 -9.26
CA LEU A 41 0.82 -6.57 -8.43
C LEU A 41 0.49 -6.31 -6.96
N PHE A 42 -0.28 -5.27 -6.66
CA PHE A 42 -0.66 -4.98 -5.28
C PHE A 42 -1.47 -6.13 -4.67
N ALA A 43 -2.39 -6.71 -5.45
CA ALA A 43 -3.15 -7.89 -5.01
C ALA A 43 -2.23 -9.07 -4.68
N ALA A 44 -1.23 -9.31 -5.52
CA ALA A 44 -0.26 -10.39 -5.30
C ALA A 44 0.56 -10.16 -4.01
N VAL A 45 1.05 -8.94 -3.80
CA VAL A 45 1.79 -8.59 -2.59
C VAL A 45 0.91 -8.75 -1.35
N SER A 46 -0.34 -8.30 -1.41
CA SER A 46 -1.29 -8.45 -0.32
C SER A 46 -1.57 -9.93 0.01
N SER A 47 -1.67 -10.77 -1.02
CA SER A 47 -1.89 -12.22 -0.86
C SER A 47 -0.70 -12.93 -0.21
N LEU A 48 0.49 -12.39 -0.32
CA LEU A 48 1.69 -12.90 0.35
C LEU A 48 1.78 -12.48 1.83
N GLY A 49 0.89 -11.64 2.28
CA GLY A 49 0.86 -11.10 3.63
C GLY A 49 1.23 -9.62 3.73
N GLY A 50 1.57 -8.98 2.61
CA GLY A 50 1.87 -7.54 2.58
C GLY A 50 2.99 -7.15 3.54
N LEU A 51 2.84 -6.01 4.20
CA LEU A 51 3.85 -5.51 5.14
C LEU A 51 4.03 -6.39 6.37
N ASP A 52 3.03 -7.18 6.77
CA ASP A 52 3.20 -8.14 7.87
C ASP A 52 4.23 -9.20 7.48
N GLN A 53 4.20 -9.66 6.24
CA GLN A 53 5.22 -10.59 5.73
C GLN A 53 6.59 -9.93 5.67
N TYR A 54 6.65 -8.67 5.25
CA TYR A 54 7.93 -7.94 5.28
C TYR A 54 8.46 -7.83 6.71
N ALA A 55 7.60 -7.56 7.69
CA ALA A 55 8.00 -7.47 9.09
C ALA A 55 8.65 -8.76 9.59
N GLU A 56 8.13 -9.93 9.16
CA GLU A 56 8.72 -11.23 9.47
C GLU A 56 10.13 -11.37 8.86
N LEU A 57 10.30 -10.95 7.61
CA LEU A 57 11.61 -10.96 6.94
C LEU A 57 12.60 -10.02 7.63
N TRP A 58 12.12 -8.86 8.07
CA TRP A 58 12.95 -7.88 8.76
C TRP A 58 13.43 -8.43 10.12
N ARG A 59 12.51 -9.01 10.88
CA ARG A 59 12.85 -9.65 12.16
C ARG A 59 13.86 -10.78 11.96
N GLY A 60 13.63 -11.61 10.96
CA GLY A 60 14.57 -12.70 10.61
C GLY A 60 15.95 -12.20 10.23
N ALA A 61 16.03 -11.08 9.50
CA ALA A 61 17.32 -10.46 9.14
C ALA A 61 18.05 -9.91 10.37
N GLU A 62 17.34 -9.27 11.28
CA GLU A 62 17.91 -8.79 12.55
C GLU A 62 18.48 -9.95 13.37
N ASP A 63 17.70 -11.03 13.49
CA ASP A 63 18.12 -12.21 14.23
C ASP A 63 19.36 -12.87 13.62
N GLU A 64 19.37 -13.01 12.30
CA GLU A 64 20.48 -13.64 11.58
C GLU A 64 21.77 -12.84 11.68
N LEU A 65 21.67 -11.51 11.54
CA LEU A 65 22.84 -10.63 11.60
C LEU A 65 23.24 -10.27 13.03
N GLY A 66 22.35 -10.47 14.00
CA GLY A 66 22.57 -10.07 15.38
C GLY A 66 22.63 -8.56 15.60
N VAL A 67 22.18 -7.77 14.63
CA VAL A 67 22.18 -6.30 14.68
C VAL A 67 20.87 -5.77 14.11
N LYS A 68 20.47 -4.60 14.58
CA LYS A 68 19.35 -3.82 14.05
C LYS A 68 19.92 -2.69 13.18
N GLY A 69 19.04 -2.06 12.40
CA GLY A 69 19.39 -0.90 11.60
C GLY A 69 19.59 -1.22 10.13
N ARG A 70 20.41 -0.41 9.45
CA ARG A 70 20.48 -0.39 7.99
C ARG A 70 20.83 -1.74 7.36
N ARG A 71 21.79 -2.47 7.94
CA ARG A 71 22.21 -3.76 7.35
C ARG A 71 21.10 -4.78 7.36
N ALA A 72 20.34 -4.83 8.46
CA ALA A 72 19.18 -5.72 8.57
C ALA A 72 18.09 -5.33 7.58
N ILE A 73 17.84 -4.03 7.41
CA ILE A 73 16.84 -3.52 6.45
C ILE A 73 17.26 -3.90 5.02
N LEU A 74 18.52 -3.74 4.66
CA LEU A 74 19.00 -4.10 3.31
C LEU A 74 18.83 -5.60 3.03
N LEU A 75 19.12 -6.44 3.99
CA LEU A 75 18.92 -7.88 3.85
C LEU A 75 17.43 -8.23 3.73
N ALA A 76 16.60 -7.62 4.58
CA ALA A 76 15.16 -7.80 4.52
C ALA A 76 14.58 -7.34 3.17
N ASN A 77 15.04 -6.20 2.66
CA ASN A 77 14.60 -5.67 1.36
C ASN A 77 14.95 -6.62 0.22
N LYS A 78 16.14 -7.19 0.23
CA LYS A 78 16.55 -8.18 -0.76
C LYS A 78 15.64 -9.40 -0.73
N ARG A 79 15.39 -9.94 0.45
CA ARG A 79 14.50 -11.10 0.64
C ARG A 79 13.07 -10.79 0.25
N TRP A 80 12.63 -9.56 0.51
CA TRP A 80 11.29 -9.08 0.14
C TRP A 80 11.07 -9.12 -1.37
N VAL A 81 12.00 -8.53 -2.13
CA VAL A 81 11.92 -8.52 -3.59
C VAL A 81 11.98 -9.95 -4.16
N GLU A 82 12.83 -10.81 -3.60
CA GLU A 82 12.93 -12.21 -3.99
C GLU A 82 11.62 -12.96 -3.72
N LEU A 83 11.01 -12.75 -2.56
CA LEU A 83 9.74 -13.38 -2.20
C LEU A 83 8.63 -12.96 -3.15
N VAL A 84 8.50 -11.66 -3.40
CA VAL A 84 7.48 -11.15 -4.33
C VAL A 84 7.71 -11.71 -5.72
N GLY A 85 8.94 -11.62 -6.23
CA GLY A 85 9.29 -12.08 -7.58
C GLY A 85 9.05 -13.57 -7.80
N SER A 86 9.21 -14.40 -6.76
CA SER A 86 9.05 -15.85 -6.83
C SER A 86 7.59 -16.30 -6.83
N ASN A 87 6.64 -15.42 -6.55
CA ASN A 87 5.24 -15.77 -6.33
C ASN A 87 4.28 -15.04 -7.28
N ILE A 88 4.77 -14.55 -8.39
CA ILE A 88 3.98 -13.78 -9.36
C ILE A 88 4.16 -14.31 -10.78
N SER A 89 3.24 -13.92 -11.67
CA SER A 89 3.28 -14.30 -13.09
C SER A 89 4.49 -13.67 -13.80
N PRO A 90 4.92 -14.21 -14.96
CA PRO A 90 6.03 -13.62 -15.72
C PRO A 90 5.83 -12.16 -16.11
N GLN A 91 4.59 -11.74 -16.43
CA GLN A 91 4.29 -10.34 -16.73
C GLN A 91 4.53 -9.44 -15.51
N LEU A 92 4.10 -9.89 -14.34
CA LEU A 92 4.32 -9.15 -13.11
C LEU A 92 5.80 -9.17 -12.68
N GLN A 93 6.53 -10.24 -12.99
CA GLN A 93 7.98 -10.27 -12.74
C GLN A 93 8.70 -9.19 -13.54
N SER A 94 8.32 -8.96 -14.78
CA SER A 94 8.89 -7.90 -15.61
C SER A 94 8.60 -6.52 -15.00
N LEU A 95 7.38 -6.32 -14.50
CA LEU A 95 7.00 -5.08 -13.83
C LEU A 95 7.83 -4.88 -12.55
N VAL A 96 7.94 -5.90 -11.71
CA VAL A 96 8.74 -5.83 -10.47
C VAL A 96 10.19 -5.48 -10.79
N SER A 97 10.78 -6.14 -11.80
CA SER A 97 12.17 -5.86 -12.21
C SER A 97 12.36 -4.40 -12.60
N ALA A 98 11.37 -3.80 -13.30
CA ALA A 98 11.43 -2.39 -13.65
C ALA A 98 11.28 -1.48 -12.43
N LEU A 99 10.37 -1.81 -11.53
CA LEU A 99 10.08 -0.99 -10.35
C LEU A 99 11.21 -0.98 -9.33
N VAL A 100 11.90 -2.11 -9.15
CA VAL A 100 12.96 -2.22 -8.13
C VAL A 100 14.25 -1.49 -8.54
N VAL A 101 14.47 -1.24 -9.82
CA VAL A 101 15.65 -0.50 -10.32
C VAL A 101 15.33 0.95 -10.66
N SER A 102 14.07 1.35 -10.56
CA SER A 102 13.66 2.74 -10.82
C SER A 102 14.34 3.69 -9.86
N PRO A 103 14.98 4.77 -10.35
CA PRO A 103 15.60 5.74 -9.46
C PRO A 103 14.54 6.43 -8.58
N LEU A 104 14.87 6.61 -7.31
CA LEU A 104 14.05 7.36 -6.39
C LEU A 104 14.51 8.84 -6.40
N PRO A 105 13.60 9.80 -6.14
CA PRO A 105 13.92 11.23 -6.31
C PRO A 105 14.77 11.80 -5.19
N GLN A 106 15.09 11.05 -4.15
CA GLN A 106 15.85 11.50 -2.98
C GLN A 106 16.97 10.52 -2.70
N ASP A 107 18.07 11.00 -2.12
CA ASP A 107 19.21 10.16 -1.69
C ASP A 107 19.31 10.06 -0.17
N ASP A 108 18.88 11.09 0.55
CA ASP A 108 18.92 11.15 2.01
C ASP A 108 17.87 10.20 2.61
N PRO A 109 18.25 9.31 3.56
CA PRO A 109 17.31 8.36 4.16
C PRO A 109 16.08 9.00 4.81
N ALA A 110 16.23 10.14 5.49
CA ALA A 110 15.10 10.83 6.10
C ALA A 110 14.11 11.36 5.04
N ARG A 111 14.64 11.89 3.94
CA ARG A 111 13.81 12.38 2.82
C ARG A 111 13.15 11.23 2.07
N LEU A 112 13.83 10.10 1.92
CA LEU A 112 13.23 8.89 1.33
C LEU A 112 12.07 8.37 2.18
N ASN A 113 12.23 8.37 3.49
CA ASN A 113 11.17 7.97 4.40
C ASN A 113 9.93 8.86 4.23
N ASP A 114 10.13 10.18 4.22
CA ASP A 114 9.03 11.15 4.05
C ASP A 114 8.41 11.03 2.66
N TYR A 115 9.21 10.82 1.63
CA TYR A 115 8.72 10.63 0.27
C TYR A 115 7.82 9.39 0.18
N ALA A 116 8.27 8.25 0.69
CA ALA A 116 7.52 7.01 0.65
C ALA A 116 6.20 7.13 1.41
N ARG A 117 6.24 7.71 2.60
CA ARG A 117 5.04 7.93 3.42
C ARG A 117 4.09 8.92 2.77
N GLY A 118 4.61 9.95 2.08
CA GLY A 118 3.80 10.89 1.31
C GLY A 118 3.07 10.25 0.15
N MET A 119 3.75 9.38 -0.62
CA MET A 119 3.13 8.66 -1.74
C MET A 119 2.01 7.77 -1.27
N TRP A 120 2.25 6.97 -0.22
CA TRP A 120 1.22 6.08 0.31
C TRP A 120 0.12 6.84 1.05
N GLY A 121 0.44 7.95 1.70
CA GLY A 121 -0.57 8.84 2.26
C GLY A 121 -1.55 9.33 1.18
N ALA A 122 -1.04 9.72 0.01
CA ALA A 122 -1.89 10.11 -1.12
C ALA A 122 -2.74 8.95 -1.63
N MET A 123 -2.18 7.75 -1.73
CA MET A 123 -2.93 6.55 -2.13
C MET A 123 -4.07 6.25 -1.16
N ILE A 124 -3.79 6.29 0.14
CA ILE A 124 -4.78 5.99 1.18
C ILE A 124 -5.91 7.03 1.16
N ARG A 125 -5.57 8.32 1.09
CA ARG A 125 -6.59 9.39 1.01
C ARG A 125 -7.44 9.25 -0.23
N GLY A 126 -6.84 8.94 -1.37
CA GLY A 126 -7.56 8.71 -2.62
C GLY A 126 -8.50 7.53 -2.53
N ASP A 127 -8.06 6.43 -1.91
CA ASP A 127 -8.89 5.24 -1.72
C ASP A 127 -10.08 5.51 -0.78
N LEU A 128 -9.85 6.21 0.33
CA LEU A 128 -10.94 6.60 1.23
C LEU A 128 -11.95 7.49 0.53
N SER A 129 -11.49 8.47 -0.25
CA SER A 129 -12.39 9.35 -1.01
C SER A 129 -13.20 8.57 -2.04
N ARG A 130 -12.58 7.61 -2.73
CA ARG A 130 -13.27 6.73 -3.67
C ARG A 130 -14.35 5.89 -2.98
N GLN A 131 -14.01 5.27 -1.87
CA GLN A 131 -14.96 4.44 -1.11
C GLN A 131 -16.13 5.28 -0.59
N ILE A 132 -15.87 6.49 -0.09
CA ILE A 132 -16.91 7.40 0.39
C ILE A 132 -17.85 7.77 -0.76
N ALA A 133 -17.31 8.11 -1.93
CA ALA A 133 -18.12 8.43 -3.11
C ALA A 133 -19.00 7.25 -3.53
N GLU A 134 -18.47 6.04 -3.51
CA GLU A 134 -19.22 4.81 -3.83
C GLU A 134 -20.35 4.57 -2.83
N MET A 135 -20.06 4.73 -1.53
CA MET A 135 -21.09 4.55 -0.49
C MET A 135 -22.19 5.61 -0.59
N LYS A 136 -21.85 6.87 -0.87
CA LYS A 136 -22.82 7.93 -1.10
C LYS A 136 -23.72 7.60 -2.29
N ALA A 137 -23.13 7.13 -3.39
CA ALA A 137 -23.90 6.75 -4.58
C ALA A 137 -24.83 5.58 -4.29
N ARG A 138 -24.37 4.58 -3.55
CA ARG A 138 -25.21 3.44 -3.14
C ARG A 138 -26.35 3.89 -2.23
N LEU A 139 -26.08 4.78 -1.29
CA LEU A 139 -27.10 5.30 -0.38
C LEU A 139 -28.19 6.06 -1.13
N GLN A 140 -27.81 6.87 -2.13
CA GLN A 140 -28.77 7.61 -2.95
C GLN A 140 -29.69 6.70 -3.77
N ARG A 141 -29.19 5.51 -4.15
CA ARG A 141 -29.97 4.53 -4.92
C ARG A 141 -30.77 3.57 -4.04
N CYS A 142 -30.54 3.59 -2.73
CA CYS A 142 -31.19 2.69 -1.79
C CYS A 142 -32.48 3.32 -1.24
N ASP A 143 -33.56 2.53 -1.16
CA ASP A 143 -34.78 2.96 -0.51
C ASP A 143 -34.50 3.11 1.00
N PRO A 144 -34.85 4.28 1.62
CA PRO A 144 -34.68 4.46 3.06
C PRO A 144 -35.42 3.42 3.92
N GLN A 145 -36.41 2.72 3.36
CA GLN A 145 -37.13 1.65 4.05
C GLN A 145 -36.44 0.30 3.95
N ASP A 146 -35.40 0.16 3.11
CA ASP A 146 -34.66 -1.07 2.95
C ASP A 146 -33.73 -1.28 4.16
N GLU A 147 -33.62 -2.52 4.61
CA GLU A 147 -32.71 -2.89 5.71
C GLU A 147 -31.25 -2.53 5.39
N GLN A 148 -30.87 -2.61 4.12
CA GLN A 148 -29.49 -2.29 3.69
C GLN A 148 -29.16 -0.80 3.85
N TYR A 149 -30.15 0.08 3.85
CA TYR A 149 -29.92 1.51 3.97
C TYR A 149 -29.12 1.87 5.22
N GLN A 150 -29.50 1.31 6.36
CA GLN A 150 -28.83 1.58 7.62
C GLN A 150 -27.39 1.05 7.63
N GLN A 151 -27.16 -0.11 7.02
CA GLN A 151 -25.81 -0.67 6.91
C GLN A 151 -24.91 0.22 6.05
N ILE A 152 -25.41 0.68 4.90
CA ILE A 152 -24.66 1.57 4.00
C ILE A 152 -24.35 2.88 4.72
N PHE A 153 -25.33 3.44 5.42
CA PHE A 153 -25.16 4.69 6.18
C PHE A 153 -24.07 4.54 7.25
N THR A 154 -24.09 3.43 7.98
CA THR A 154 -23.11 3.14 9.04
C THR A 154 -21.69 3.01 8.45
N GLU A 155 -21.56 2.31 7.34
CA GLU A 155 -20.27 2.19 6.64
C GLU A 155 -19.77 3.54 6.15
N LEU A 156 -20.67 4.37 5.59
CA LEU A 156 -20.31 5.72 5.13
C LEU A 156 -19.80 6.58 6.28
N MET A 157 -20.48 6.54 7.43
CA MET A 157 -20.04 7.30 8.61
C MET A 157 -18.68 6.82 9.12
N SER A 158 -18.45 5.52 9.12
CA SER A 158 -17.17 4.93 9.49
C SER A 158 -16.04 5.39 8.57
N LEU A 159 -16.27 5.39 7.26
CA LEU A 159 -15.28 5.83 6.28
C LEU A 159 -14.98 7.33 6.41
N GLU A 160 -15.99 8.15 6.61
CA GLU A 160 -15.80 9.60 6.81
C GLU A 160 -15.02 9.89 8.10
N ASN A 161 -15.29 9.13 9.16
CA ASN A 161 -14.52 9.23 10.40
C ASN A 161 -13.05 8.82 10.19
N SER A 162 -12.81 7.73 9.48
CA SER A 162 -11.46 7.28 9.13
C SER A 162 -10.71 8.34 8.33
N ARG A 163 -11.38 8.98 7.37
CA ARG A 163 -10.77 10.06 6.57
C ARG A 163 -10.40 11.25 7.44
N ARG A 164 -11.28 11.65 8.37
CA ARG A 164 -10.98 12.75 9.30
C ARG A 164 -9.78 12.43 10.18
N GLN A 165 -9.73 11.23 10.74
CA GLN A 165 -8.60 10.79 11.59
C GLN A 165 -7.30 10.74 10.80
N PHE A 166 -7.33 10.24 9.58
CA PHE A 166 -6.15 10.17 8.72
C PHE A 166 -5.62 11.56 8.38
N ASN A 167 -6.50 12.51 8.10
CA ASN A 167 -6.12 13.89 7.76
C ASN A 167 -5.58 14.67 8.96
N GLN A 168 -5.85 14.25 10.20
CA GLN A 168 -5.34 14.89 11.42
C GLN A 168 -3.92 14.41 11.77
N ASN A 169 -3.49 13.28 11.21
CA ASN A 169 -2.17 12.71 11.43
C ASN A 169 -1.24 13.08 10.28
#